data_983775c1cfbbe31feba1494da5e3110c
#
_entry.id   983775c1cfbbe31feba1494da5e3110c
#
_cell.length_a   1.000
_cell.length_b   1.000
_cell.length_c   1.000
_cell.angle_alpha   90.00
_cell.angle_beta   90.00
_cell.angle_gamma   90.00
#
_symmetry.space_group_name_H-M   'P 1'
#
loop_
_entity.id
_entity.type
_entity.pdbx_description
1 polymer ?
#
loop_
_entity_poly.entity_id
_entity_poly.type
_entity_poly.pdbx_seq_one_letter_code
_entity_poly.pdbx_strand_id
1 'polypeptide(L)'
;IMINYDYIQHIKYIDYNCIKGFQYEKYVVKKLREYYDIDEIYLWKDVPDHLLINSGIILSNDLISVKEKYKTNKYYRNYNVLLDTGIDIIFKTVNNYIYLVQCKAYNSIISQKHLSGFFRTLLDSYVINTKKNKNNIKGLIVHTSSISDLIKESYCYKENIVNDIHIPFYSKSPKNKLIKYKRISIIFMINFNCIMLYILYIIHIYVNKL
;
A
#
# COMPACT_ATOMS: atom_id res chain seq x y z
N ILE A 1 26.06 -7.60 -22.41
CA ILE A 1 24.98 -7.89 -21.43
C ILE A 1 23.75 -7.15 -21.93
N MET A 2 22.83 -7.84 -22.61
CA MET A 2 21.53 -7.26 -22.96
C MET A 2 20.68 -7.20 -21.70
N ILE A 3 20.47 -6.01 -21.16
CA ILE A 3 19.51 -5.79 -20.09
C ILE A 3 18.12 -5.81 -20.76
N ASN A 4 17.29 -6.77 -20.37
CA ASN A 4 15.95 -6.94 -20.92
C ASN A 4 15.12 -5.66 -20.64
N TYR A 5 14.81 -4.91 -21.69
CA TYR A 5 14.14 -3.60 -21.62
C TYR A 5 12.74 -3.72 -21.04
N ASP A 6 12.06 -4.86 -21.24
CA ASP A 6 10.72 -5.14 -20.72
C ASP A 6 10.72 -5.29 -19.19
N TYR A 7 11.79 -5.85 -18.61
CA TYR A 7 11.95 -5.98 -17.16
C TYR A 7 12.03 -4.61 -16.47
N ILE A 8 12.77 -3.66 -17.06
CA ILE A 8 12.90 -2.30 -16.53
C ILE A 8 11.58 -1.53 -16.65
N GLN A 9 10.80 -1.74 -17.71
CA GLN A 9 9.47 -1.14 -17.88
C GLN A 9 8.50 -1.68 -16.82
N HIS A 10 8.54 -2.98 -16.55
CA HIS A 10 7.69 -3.65 -15.57
C HIS A 10 7.96 -3.17 -14.13
N ILE A 11 9.23 -3.07 -13.73
CA ILE A 11 9.63 -2.54 -12.42
C ILE A 11 9.15 -1.08 -12.24
N LYS A 12 9.28 -0.23 -13.26
CA LYS A 12 8.81 1.17 -13.19
C LYS A 12 7.30 1.29 -13.07
N TYR A 13 6.56 0.37 -13.69
CA TYR A 13 5.10 0.35 -13.62
C TYR A 13 4.60 -0.09 -12.23
N ILE A 14 5.24 -1.11 -11.65
CA ILE A 14 4.95 -1.59 -10.29
C ILE A 14 5.19 -0.46 -9.27
N ASP A 15 6.34 0.21 -9.33
CA ASP A 15 6.67 1.34 -8.45
C ASP A 15 5.64 2.46 -8.52
N TYR A 16 5.15 2.79 -9.71
CA TYR A 16 4.16 3.85 -9.86
C TYR A 16 2.83 3.51 -9.19
N ASN A 17 2.32 2.30 -9.37
CA ASN A 17 1.07 1.87 -8.75
C ASN A 17 1.19 1.78 -7.22
N CYS A 18 2.32 1.30 -6.71
CA CYS A 18 2.59 1.28 -5.27
C CYS A 18 2.65 2.71 -4.70
N ILE A 19 3.37 3.62 -5.36
CA ILE A 19 3.45 5.03 -4.95
C ILE A 19 2.06 5.69 -4.97
N LYS A 20 1.27 5.46 -6.02
CA LYS A 20 -0.10 5.95 -6.13
C LYS A 20 -0.99 5.43 -5.00
N GLY A 21 -0.91 4.13 -4.70
CA GLY A 21 -1.64 3.50 -3.59
C GLY A 21 -1.32 4.17 -2.26
N PHE A 22 -0.04 4.28 -1.93
CA PHE A 22 0.40 4.90 -0.68
C PHE A 22 0.05 6.41 -0.58
N GLN A 23 0.09 7.14 -1.70
CA GLN A 23 -0.36 8.53 -1.72
C GLN A 23 -1.87 8.63 -1.48
N TYR A 24 -2.64 7.69 -2.02
CA TYR A 24 -4.06 7.61 -1.80
C TYR A 24 -4.41 7.34 -0.34
N GLU A 25 -3.78 6.36 0.30
CA GLU A 25 -3.96 6.05 1.72
C GLU A 25 -3.73 7.30 2.60
N LYS A 26 -2.63 8.02 2.38
CA LYS A 26 -2.35 9.27 3.10
C LYS A 26 -3.40 10.37 2.87
N TYR A 27 -3.93 10.43 1.65
CA TYR A 27 -4.99 11.36 1.32
C TYR A 27 -6.30 10.98 2.01
N VAL A 28 -6.63 9.70 2.02
CA VAL A 28 -7.82 9.15 2.69
C VAL A 28 -7.78 9.41 4.19
N VAL A 29 -6.63 9.23 4.88
CA VAL A 29 -6.49 9.56 6.31
C VAL A 29 -6.94 10.99 6.62
N LYS A 30 -6.59 11.96 5.74
CA LYS A 30 -7.02 13.35 5.92
C LYS A 30 -8.52 13.51 5.67
N LYS A 31 -9.04 12.86 4.62
CA LYS A 31 -10.44 12.96 4.21
C LYS A 31 -11.40 12.29 5.18
N LEU A 32 -11.04 11.17 5.79
CA LEU A 32 -11.92 10.47 6.75
C LEU A 32 -12.31 11.33 7.93
N ARG A 33 -11.50 12.31 8.33
CA ARG A 33 -11.84 13.29 9.39
C ARG A 33 -12.97 14.25 9.00
N GLU A 34 -13.33 14.33 7.73
CA GLU A 34 -14.47 15.11 7.24
C GLU A 34 -15.79 14.32 7.33
N TYR A 35 -15.71 12.98 7.41
CA TYR A 35 -16.88 12.07 7.42
C TYR A 35 -17.17 11.47 8.81
N TYR A 36 -16.15 11.37 9.66
CA TYR A 36 -16.24 10.70 10.95
C TYR A 36 -15.68 11.57 12.08
N ASP A 37 -16.30 11.49 13.24
CA ASP A 37 -15.76 12.05 14.47
C ASP A 37 -14.70 11.09 15.04
N ILE A 38 -13.44 11.32 14.63
CA ILE A 38 -12.32 10.41 14.84
C ILE A 38 -11.53 10.81 16.09
N ASP A 39 -11.41 9.87 17.03
CA ASP A 39 -10.55 9.95 18.19
C ASP A 39 -9.07 9.71 17.76
N GLU A 40 -8.79 8.58 17.14
CA GLU A 40 -7.45 8.22 16.65
C GLU A 40 -7.50 7.54 15.28
N ILE A 41 -6.49 7.79 14.43
CA ILE A 41 -6.37 7.23 13.07
C ILE A 41 -4.91 7.01 12.69
N TYR A 42 -4.62 5.81 12.14
CA TYR A 42 -3.28 5.38 11.75
C TYR A 42 -3.29 4.69 10.40
N LEU A 43 -2.23 4.91 9.63
CA LEU A 43 -1.87 4.01 8.53
C LEU A 43 -1.47 2.66 9.10
N TRP A 44 -1.71 1.57 8.34
CA TRP A 44 -1.44 0.20 8.80
C TRP A 44 -0.06 0.00 9.43
N LYS A 45 0.96 0.56 8.83
CA LYS A 45 2.35 0.46 9.31
C LYS A 45 2.63 1.16 10.66
N ASP A 46 1.77 2.10 11.04
CA ASP A 46 1.94 2.96 12.22
C ASP A 46 0.92 2.62 13.34
N VAL A 47 0.09 1.57 13.14
CA VAL A 47 -0.97 1.18 14.08
C VAL A 47 -0.35 0.74 15.42
N PRO A 48 -0.78 1.35 16.54
CA PRO A 48 -0.28 0.97 17.85
C PRO A 48 -0.89 -0.36 18.35
N ASP A 49 -0.16 -1.03 19.25
CA ASP A 49 -0.51 -2.36 19.76
C ASP A 49 -1.92 -2.43 20.36
N HIS A 50 -2.31 -1.39 21.11
CA HIS A 50 -3.62 -1.38 21.75
C HIS A 50 -4.77 -1.43 20.73
N LEU A 51 -4.62 -0.80 19.56
CA LEU A 51 -5.63 -0.88 18.51
C LEU A 51 -5.64 -2.23 17.80
N LEU A 52 -4.47 -2.85 17.59
CA LEU A 52 -4.38 -4.20 17.03
C LEU A 52 -5.07 -5.23 17.92
N ILE A 53 -4.90 -5.10 19.25
CA ILE A 53 -5.56 -5.97 20.23
C ILE A 53 -7.06 -5.66 20.34
N ASN A 54 -7.42 -4.38 20.41
CA ASN A 54 -8.82 -3.97 20.54
C ASN A 54 -9.64 -4.28 19.29
N SER A 55 -9.02 -4.22 18.11
CA SER A 55 -9.66 -4.65 16.87
C SER A 55 -9.79 -6.16 16.73
N GLY A 56 -9.05 -6.96 17.53
CA GLY A 56 -9.03 -8.42 17.43
C GLY A 56 -8.17 -8.95 16.28
N ILE A 57 -7.37 -8.11 15.63
CA ILE A 57 -6.44 -8.55 14.58
C ILE A 57 -5.32 -9.40 15.18
N ILE A 58 -4.85 -9.05 16.36
CA ILE A 58 -3.86 -9.80 17.13
C ILE A 58 -4.42 -10.07 18.52
N LEU A 59 -4.31 -11.31 18.99
CA LEU A 59 -4.64 -11.61 20.38
C LEU A 59 -3.53 -11.11 21.30
N SER A 60 -3.90 -10.65 22.50
CA SER A 60 -2.93 -10.11 23.46
C SER A 60 -1.81 -11.10 23.80
N ASN A 61 -2.13 -12.39 23.90
CA ASN A 61 -1.16 -13.45 24.19
C ASN A 61 -0.19 -13.72 23.03
N ASP A 62 -0.60 -13.40 21.80
CA ASP A 62 0.20 -13.68 20.59
C ASP A 62 1.10 -12.48 20.22
N LEU A 63 0.85 -11.31 20.79
CA LEU A 63 1.55 -10.08 20.41
C LEU A 63 3.07 -10.19 20.58
N ILE A 64 3.54 -10.79 21.67
CA ILE A 64 4.97 -10.95 21.96
C ILE A 64 5.60 -11.91 20.95
N SER A 65 4.98 -13.06 20.72
CA SER A 65 5.47 -14.07 19.77
C SER A 65 5.51 -13.56 18.33
N VAL A 66 4.50 -12.79 17.94
CA VAL A 66 4.45 -12.13 16.62
C VAL A 66 5.56 -11.11 16.50
N LYS A 67 5.78 -10.26 17.51
CA LYS A 67 6.89 -9.28 17.52
C LYS A 67 8.26 -9.95 17.45
N GLU A 68 8.49 -11.02 18.21
CA GLU A 68 9.76 -11.74 18.22
C GLU A 68 10.03 -12.43 16.87
N LYS A 69 9.04 -13.11 16.31
CA LYS A 69 9.14 -13.74 14.99
C LYS A 69 9.58 -12.76 13.90
N TYR A 70 9.20 -11.51 14.02
CA TYR A 70 9.48 -10.50 12.99
C TYR A 70 10.69 -9.61 13.30
N LYS A 71 11.15 -9.53 14.54
CA LYS A 71 12.41 -8.85 14.91
C LYS A 71 13.64 -9.40 14.16
N THR A 72 13.63 -10.70 13.88
CA THR A 72 14.73 -11.39 13.19
C THR A 72 14.72 -11.20 11.69
N ASN A 73 13.64 -10.67 11.11
CA ASN A 73 13.55 -10.51 9.65
C ASN A 73 14.15 -9.16 9.23
N LYS A 74 15.34 -9.24 8.62
CA LYS A 74 16.16 -8.10 8.19
C LYS A 74 15.45 -7.13 7.23
N TYR A 75 14.41 -7.60 6.53
CA TYR A 75 13.66 -6.84 5.53
C TYR A 75 12.47 -6.07 6.08
N TYR A 76 12.07 -6.35 7.32
CA TYR A 76 10.85 -5.81 7.89
C TYR A 76 11.13 -5.10 9.22
N ARG A 77 11.13 -3.78 9.15
CA ARG A 77 11.35 -2.92 10.32
C ARG A 77 10.12 -2.85 11.23
N ASN A 78 8.95 -3.20 10.69
CA ASN A 78 7.68 -3.12 11.40
C ASN A 78 6.88 -4.41 11.16
N TYR A 79 6.52 -5.14 12.22
CA TYR A 79 5.76 -6.38 12.13
C TYR A 79 4.37 -6.21 11.50
N ASN A 80 3.78 -5.01 11.58
CA ASN A 80 2.49 -4.73 10.96
C ASN A 80 2.52 -4.87 9.41
N VAL A 81 3.68 -4.64 8.80
CA VAL A 81 3.85 -4.75 7.34
C VAL A 81 3.83 -6.19 6.87
N LEU A 82 4.12 -7.16 7.76
CA LEU A 82 4.21 -8.58 7.41
C LEU A 82 2.89 -9.31 7.39
N LEU A 83 1.90 -8.76 8.07
CA LEU A 83 0.55 -9.29 8.03
C LEU A 83 -0.14 -8.65 6.82
N ASP A 84 -0.08 -9.30 5.66
CA ASP A 84 -0.93 -8.92 4.52
C ASP A 84 -2.40 -9.20 4.86
N THR A 85 -2.94 -8.29 5.65
CA THR A 85 -4.31 -8.35 6.16
C THR A 85 -5.32 -7.73 5.21
N GLY A 86 -4.83 -7.06 4.17
CA GLY A 86 -5.66 -6.21 3.31
C GLY A 86 -6.22 -4.98 4.05
N ILE A 87 -5.64 -4.58 5.19
CA ILE A 87 -6.00 -3.36 5.92
C ILE A 87 -4.94 -2.28 5.64
N ASP A 88 -5.38 -1.11 5.22
CA ASP A 88 -4.50 0.03 4.91
C ASP A 88 -4.52 1.10 6.00
N ILE A 89 -5.69 1.27 6.66
CA ILE A 89 -5.89 2.25 7.73
C ILE A 89 -6.73 1.62 8.84
N ILE A 90 -6.44 1.97 10.08
CA ILE A 90 -7.32 1.73 11.23
C ILE A 90 -7.63 3.07 11.89
N PHE A 91 -8.90 3.29 12.22
CA PHE A 91 -9.27 4.42 13.05
C PHE A 91 -10.33 4.03 14.09
N LYS A 92 -10.35 4.77 15.17
CA LYS A 92 -11.35 4.68 16.24
C LYS A 92 -12.12 5.99 16.32
N THR A 93 -13.43 5.90 16.41
CA THR A 93 -14.30 7.05 16.60
C THR A 93 -14.47 7.39 18.09
N VAL A 94 -14.90 8.61 18.39
CA VAL A 94 -15.24 9.05 19.74
C VAL A 94 -16.30 8.13 20.40
N ASN A 95 -17.20 7.55 19.60
CA ASN A 95 -18.20 6.57 20.06
C ASN A 95 -17.65 5.14 20.20
N ASN A 96 -16.32 4.97 20.23
CA ASN A 96 -15.62 3.68 20.39
C ASN A 96 -15.82 2.64 19.28
N TYR A 97 -16.33 3.01 18.11
CA TYR A 97 -16.28 2.12 16.94
C TYR A 97 -14.87 2.09 16.37
N ILE A 98 -14.39 0.89 16.04
CA ILE A 98 -13.10 0.69 15.37
C ILE A 98 -13.40 0.30 13.92
N TYR A 99 -12.85 1.09 13.00
CA TYR A 99 -12.97 0.86 11.58
C TYR A 99 -11.70 0.27 11.00
N LEU A 100 -11.83 -0.88 10.33
CA LEU A 100 -10.79 -1.47 9.49
C LEU A 100 -11.04 -0.99 8.07
N VAL A 101 -10.05 -0.32 7.47
CA VAL A 101 -10.23 0.37 6.20
C VAL A 101 -9.32 -0.24 5.13
N GLN A 102 -9.91 -0.53 3.96
CA GLN A 102 -9.18 -0.88 2.74
C GLN A 102 -9.32 0.24 1.72
N CYS A 103 -8.21 0.71 1.18
CA CYS A 103 -8.14 1.74 0.15
C CYS A 103 -7.90 1.14 -1.24
N LYS A 104 -8.67 1.55 -2.25
CA LYS A 104 -8.50 1.09 -3.64
C LYS A 104 -8.54 2.27 -4.63
N ALA A 105 -7.35 2.66 -5.08
CA ALA A 105 -7.17 3.72 -6.10
C ALA A 105 -7.20 3.15 -7.53
N TYR A 106 -8.27 2.44 -7.88
CA TYR A 106 -8.42 1.77 -9.18
C TYR A 106 -9.21 2.64 -10.18
N ASN A 107 -8.93 2.42 -11.47
CA ASN A 107 -9.71 3.01 -12.56
C ASN A 107 -10.76 2.02 -13.11
N SER A 108 -10.75 0.78 -12.66
CA SER A 108 -11.68 -0.29 -13.04
C SER A 108 -12.57 -0.70 -11.87
N ILE A 109 -13.63 -1.43 -12.14
CA ILE A 109 -14.55 -1.96 -11.14
C ILE A 109 -13.79 -2.82 -10.12
N ILE A 110 -14.02 -2.59 -8.84
CA ILE A 110 -13.47 -3.37 -7.75
C ILE A 110 -14.30 -4.64 -7.60
N SER A 111 -13.68 -5.79 -7.79
CA SER A 111 -14.29 -7.11 -7.64
C SER A 111 -13.90 -7.76 -6.31
N GLN A 112 -14.61 -8.82 -5.92
CA GLN A 112 -14.41 -9.53 -4.67
C GLN A 112 -12.96 -10.03 -4.47
N LYS A 113 -12.29 -10.46 -5.55
CA LYS A 113 -10.87 -10.89 -5.48
C LYS A 113 -9.92 -9.80 -4.97
N HIS A 114 -10.25 -8.52 -5.19
CA HIS A 114 -9.45 -7.40 -4.75
C HIS A 114 -9.59 -7.10 -3.25
N LEU A 115 -10.58 -7.70 -2.59
CA LEU A 115 -10.96 -7.44 -1.20
C LEU A 115 -10.93 -8.70 -0.33
N SER A 116 -10.48 -9.85 -0.84
CA SER A 116 -10.54 -11.13 -0.14
C SER A 116 -9.77 -11.11 1.20
N GLY A 117 -8.55 -10.55 1.22
CA GLY A 117 -7.75 -10.39 2.43
C GLY A 117 -8.45 -9.49 3.45
N PHE A 118 -8.99 -8.37 3.00
CA PHE A 118 -9.76 -7.44 3.82
C PHE A 118 -10.97 -8.11 4.49
N PHE A 119 -11.81 -8.79 3.70
CA PHE A 119 -13.00 -9.47 4.25
C PHE A 119 -12.65 -10.56 5.24
N ARG A 120 -11.61 -11.35 4.97
CA ARG A 120 -11.13 -12.37 5.89
C ARG A 120 -10.74 -11.74 7.24
N THR A 121 -9.85 -10.76 7.22
CA THR A 121 -9.39 -10.09 8.46
C THR A 121 -10.53 -9.43 9.21
N LEU A 122 -11.44 -8.77 8.49
CA LEU A 122 -12.60 -8.12 9.10
C LEU A 122 -13.52 -9.13 9.79
N LEU A 123 -13.83 -10.26 9.15
CA LEU A 123 -14.70 -11.29 9.72
C LEU A 123 -14.05 -11.94 10.95
N ASP A 124 -12.75 -12.27 10.88
CA ASP A 124 -12.00 -12.79 12.02
C ASP A 124 -12.07 -11.83 13.21
N SER A 125 -11.81 -10.53 12.96
CA SER A 125 -11.87 -9.46 13.97
C SER A 125 -13.28 -9.29 14.53
N TYR A 126 -14.30 -9.31 13.69
CA TYR A 126 -15.71 -9.20 14.09
C TYR A 126 -16.12 -10.36 14.99
N VAL A 127 -15.81 -11.60 14.62
CA VAL A 127 -16.13 -12.81 15.43
C VAL A 127 -15.44 -12.76 16.78
N ILE A 128 -14.15 -12.36 16.84
CA ILE A 128 -13.41 -12.25 18.10
C ILE A 128 -14.04 -11.20 19.02
N ASN A 129 -14.44 -10.06 18.48
CA ASN A 129 -15.03 -8.99 19.26
C ASN A 129 -16.46 -9.32 19.73
N THR A 130 -17.25 -9.98 18.88
CA THR A 130 -18.59 -10.45 19.27
C THR A 130 -18.54 -11.43 20.43
N LYS A 131 -17.58 -12.37 20.44
CA LYS A 131 -17.35 -13.29 21.56
C LYS A 131 -16.98 -12.56 22.86
N LYS A 132 -16.45 -11.36 22.79
CA LYS A 132 -16.12 -10.49 23.94
C LYS A 132 -17.26 -9.53 24.29
N ASN A 133 -18.45 -9.70 23.72
CA ASN A 133 -19.59 -8.78 23.83
C ASN A 133 -19.27 -7.32 23.41
N LYS A 134 -18.36 -7.18 22.43
CA LYS A 134 -17.95 -5.88 21.84
C LYS A 134 -18.33 -5.84 20.36
N ASN A 135 -19.51 -5.32 20.03
CA ASN A 135 -19.98 -5.19 18.64
C ASN A 135 -19.57 -3.84 18.03
N ASN A 136 -18.30 -3.48 18.16
CA ASN A 136 -17.81 -2.18 17.74
C ASN A 136 -16.84 -2.20 16.56
N ILE A 137 -16.70 -3.35 15.87
CA ILE A 137 -15.86 -3.46 14.67
C ILE A 137 -16.70 -3.20 13.43
N LYS A 138 -16.19 -2.36 12.56
CA LYS A 138 -16.77 -2.03 11.25
C LYS A 138 -15.71 -2.11 10.16
N GLY A 139 -16.11 -2.48 8.97
CA GLY A 139 -15.30 -2.40 7.77
C GLY A 139 -15.65 -1.17 6.95
N LEU A 140 -14.64 -0.58 6.30
CA LEU A 140 -14.83 0.53 5.39
C LEU A 140 -14.00 0.33 4.14
N ILE A 141 -14.62 0.37 2.96
CA ILE A 141 -13.93 0.36 1.68
C ILE A 141 -13.92 1.78 1.12
N VAL A 142 -12.72 2.34 0.97
CA VAL A 142 -12.55 3.67 0.37
C VAL A 142 -11.97 3.51 -1.03
N HIS A 143 -12.64 4.09 -2.02
CA HIS A 143 -12.32 3.80 -3.42
C HIS A 143 -12.46 5.00 -4.35
N THR A 144 -11.80 4.91 -5.52
CA THR A 144 -11.88 5.91 -6.61
C THR A 144 -12.74 5.47 -7.79
N SER A 145 -13.22 4.21 -7.80
CA SER A 145 -14.02 3.62 -8.87
C SER A 145 -15.27 2.96 -8.31
N SER A 146 -16.08 2.33 -9.14
CA SER A 146 -17.27 1.61 -8.69
C SER A 146 -16.91 0.27 -8.04
N ILE A 147 -17.75 -0.16 -7.09
CA ILE A 147 -17.72 -1.49 -6.47
C ILE A 147 -18.73 -2.39 -7.20
N SER A 148 -18.39 -3.66 -7.44
CA SER A 148 -19.28 -4.60 -8.09
C SER A 148 -20.51 -4.92 -7.25
N ASP A 149 -21.64 -5.15 -7.88
CA ASP A 149 -22.90 -5.47 -7.21
C ASP A 149 -22.79 -6.75 -6.36
N LEU A 150 -22.02 -7.75 -6.80
CA LEU A 150 -21.75 -8.97 -6.02
C LEU A 150 -21.19 -8.70 -4.62
N ILE A 151 -20.38 -7.63 -4.47
CA ILE A 151 -19.87 -7.23 -3.16
C ILE A 151 -20.99 -6.61 -2.34
N LYS A 152 -21.80 -5.72 -2.93
CA LYS A 152 -22.91 -5.04 -2.26
C LYS A 152 -24.01 -6.01 -1.83
N GLU A 153 -24.19 -7.10 -2.55
CA GLU A 153 -25.11 -8.19 -2.21
C GLU A 153 -24.58 -9.10 -1.09
N SER A 154 -23.32 -8.95 -0.67
CA SER A 154 -22.73 -9.79 0.38
C SER A 154 -23.40 -9.56 1.74
N TYR A 155 -23.37 -10.61 2.60
CA TYR A 155 -23.87 -10.55 3.97
C TYR A 155 -23.30 -9.37 4.77
N CYS A 156 -21.99 -9.11 4.63
CA CYS A 156 -21.34 -8.03 5.36
C CYS A 156 -21.91 -6.63 5.05
N TYR A 157 -22.34 -6.39 3.82
CA TYR A 157 -23.00 -5.15 3.43
C TYR A 157 -24.45 -5.08 3.94
N LYS A 158 -25.21 -6.19 3.78
CA LYS A 158 -26.61 -6.26 4.22
C LYS A 158 -26.76 -6.06 5.72
N GLU A 159 -25.84 -6.58 6.50
CA GLU A 159 -25.78 -6.43 7.96
C GLU A 159 -25.08 -5.14 8.43
N ASN A 160 -24.74 -4.24 7.53
CA ASN A 160 -24.01 -2.99 7.86
C ASN A 160 -22.70 -3.22 8.63
N ILE A 161 -22.06 -4.38 8.45
CA ILE A 161 -20.72 -4.65 8.97
C ILE A 161 -19.69 -3.91 8.14
N VAL A 162 -19.93 -3.80 6.81
CA VAL A 162 -19.10 -3.08 5.86
C VAL A 162 -19.90 -1.97 5.17
N ASN A 163 -19.28 -0.82 5.03
CA ASN A 163 -19.75 0.29 4.21
C ASN A 163 -18.68 0.69 3.20
N ASP A 164 -19.04 1.47 2.20
CA ASP A 164 -18.11 2.04 1.25
C ASP A 164 -18.24 3.56 1.10
N ILE A 165 -17.14 4.22 0.75
CA ILE A 165 -17.10 5.65 0.45
C ILE A 165 -16.29 5.87 -0.83
N HIS A 166 -16.90 6.56 -1.78
CA HIS A 166 -16.19 7.04 -2.97
C HIS A 166 -15.47 8.35 -2.66
N ILE A 167 -14.12 8.31 -2.67
CA ILE A 167 -13.27 9.49 -2.52
C ILE A 167 -12.42 9.63 -3.78
N PRO A 168 -12.72 10.59 -4.66
CA PRO A 168 -11.97 10.78 -5.89
C PRO A 168 -10.52 11.22 -5.58
N PHE A 169 -9.57 10.71 -6.36
CA PHE A 169 -8.16 10.99 -6.20
C PHE A 169 -7.47 11.21 -7.53
N TYR A 170 -6.93 12.39 -7.72
CA TYR A 170 -6.18 12.77 -8.91
C TYR A 170 -4.68 12.78 -8.57
N SER A 171 -4.00 11.66 -8.80
CA SER A 171 -2.55 11.66 -8.69
C SER A 171 -1.95 12.45 -9.85
N LYS A 172 -1.15 13.46 -9.55
CA LYS A 172 -0.32 14.08 -10.59
C LYS A 172 0.67 13.02 -11.09
N SER A 173 0.47 12.56 -12.31
CA SER A 173 1.37 11.61 -12.95
C SER A 173 2.80 12.16 -12.93
N PRO A 174 3.82 11.41 -12.50
CA PRO A 174 5.20 11.85 -12.53
C PRO A 174 5.80 11.92 -13.94
N LYS A 175 4.96 11.90 -14.99
CA LYS A 175 5.41 11.87 -16.40
C LYS A 175 6.55 12.83 -16.71
N ASN A 176 6.57 14.02 -16.09
CA ASN A 176 7.58 15.03 -16.39
C ASN A 176 8.92 14.84 -15.66
N LYS A 177 8.97 14.17 -14.49
CA LYS A 177 10.25 13.92 -13.83
C LYS A 177 11.01 12.75 -14.45
N LEU A 178 10.32 11.69 -14.86
CA LEU A 178 10.97 10.52 -15.49
C LEU A 178 11.62 10.85 -16.85
N ILE A 179 11.00 11.73 -17.64
CA ILE A 179 11.58 12.17 -18.92
C ILE A 179 12.89 12.94 -18.69
N LYS A 180 12.96 13.75 -17.62
CA LYS A 180 14.16 14.50 -17.27
C LYS A 180 15.33 13.58 -16.84
N TYR A 181 15.05 12.56 -16.02
CA TYR A 181 16.05 11.55 -15.62
C TYR A 181 16.48 10.66 -16.80
N LYS A 182 15.56 10.28 -17.68
CA LYS A 182 15.88 9.49 -18.87
C LYS A 182 16.80 10.25 -19.83
N ARG A 183 16.58 11.56 -20.03
CA ARG A 183 17.47 12.41 -20.84
C ARG A 183 18.85 12.58 -20.20
N ILE A 184 18.92 12.80 -18.90
CA ILE A 184 20.19 12.94 -18.17
C ILE A 184 20.98 11.64 -18.22
N SER A 185 20.34 10.49 -18.00
CA SER A 185 20.99 9.17 -18.06
C SER A 185 21.51 8.84 -19.46
N ILE A 186 20.76 9.14 -20.50
CA ILE A 186 21.20 8.92 -21.91
C ILE A 186 22.37 9.84 -22.26
N ILE A 187 22.33 11.12 -21.88
CA ILE A 187 23.42 12.06 -22.11
C ILE A 187 24.68 11.61 -21.36
N PHE A 188 24.55 11.09 -20.12
CA PHE A 188 25.68 10.58 -19.35
C PHE A 188 26.28 9.32 -20.00
N MET A 189 25.45 8.40 -20.50
CA MET A 189 25.95 7.20 -21.21
C MET A 189 26.63 7.54 -22.55
N ILE A 190 26.11 8.53 -23.29
CA ILE A 190 26.73 8.97 -24.55
C ILE A 190 28.09 9.61 -24.27
N ASN A 191 28.17 10.53 -23.30
CA ASN A 191 29.43 11.15 -22.91
C ASN A 191 30.45 10.14 -22.38
N PHE A 192 30.04 9.16 -21.59
CA PHE A 192 30.93 8.10 -21.09
C PHE A 192 31.48 7.24 -22.22
N ASN A 193 30.66 6.85 -23.20
CA ASN A 193 31.13 6.11 -24.36
C ASN A 193 32.07 6.93 -25.25
N CYS A 194 31.84 8.22 -25.42
CA CYS A 194 32.75 9.10 -26.17
C CYS A 194 34.12 9.24 -25.45
N ILE A 195 34.13 9.35 -24.13
CA ILE A 195 35.37 9.40 -23.34
C ILE A 195 36.14 8.08 -23.46
N MET A 196 35.46 6.91 -23.37
CA MET A 196 36.11 5.60 -23.52
C MET A 196 36.69 5.39 -24.91
N LEU A 197 35.99 5.78 -25.97
CA LEU A 197 36.49 5.73 -27.33
C LEU A 197 37.72 6.63 -27.55
N TYR A 198 37.73 7.80 -26.93
CA TYR A 198 38.87 8.71 -27.00
C TYR A 198 40.10 8.15 -26.27
N ILE A 199 39.91 7.54 -25.10
CA ILE A 199 40.97 6.85 -24.35
C ILE A 199 41.56 5.69 -25.18
N LEU A 200 40.71 4.84 -25.79
CA LEU A 200 41.15 3.75 -26.65
C LEU A 200 41.91 4.25 -27.88
N TYR A 201 41.49 5.35 -28.48
CA TYR A 201 42.20 6.00 -29.59
C TYR A 201 43.59 6.49 -29.18
N ILE A 202 43.72 7.13 -28.01
CA ILE A 202 45.04 7.56 -27.50
C ILE A 202 45.96 6.34 -27.24
N ILE A 203 45.44 5.28 -26.61
CA ILE A 203 46.22 4.03 -26.39
C ILE A 203 46.68 3.43 -27.73
N HIS A 204 45.81 3.39 -28.73
CA HIS A 204 46.18 2.90 -30.07
C HIS A 204 47.30 3.71 -30.71
N ILE A 205 47.27 5.04 -30.61
CA ILE A 205 48.33 5.91 -31.12
C ILE A 205 49.67 5.64 -30.39
N TYR A 206 49.62 5.44 -29.06
CA TYR A 206 50.84 5.20 -28.28
C TYR A 206 51.45 3.83 -28.57
N VAL A 207 50.62 2.79 -28.70
CA VAL A 207 51.09 1.42 -29.00
C VAL A 207 51.70 1.30 -30.41
N ASN A 208 51.20 2.08 -31.38
CA ASN A 208 51.76 2.06 -32.75
C ASN A 208 52.97 2.96 -32.97
N LYS A 209 53.42 3.70 -31.94
CA LYS A 209 54.63 4.53 -31.94
C LYS A 209 55.83 3.91 -31.21
N LEU A 210 55.62 2.74 -30.58
CA LEU A 210 56.64 1.88 -30.00
C LEU A 210 57.00 0.76 -30.97
#